data_ab7ff87a24e8ba8cc9aeb9003c186b73
#
_entry.id   ab7ff87a24e8ba8cc9aeb9003c186b73
#
_cell.length_a   1.000
_cell.length_b   1.000
_cell.length_c   1.000
_cell.angle_alpha   90.00
_cell.angle_beta   90.00
_cell.angle_gamma   90.00
#
_symmetry.space_group_name_H-M   'P 1'
#
loop_
_entity.id
_entity.type
_entity.pdbx_description
1 polymer ?
#
loop_
_entity_poly.entity_id
_entity_poly.type
_entity_poly.pdbx_seq_one_letter_code
_entity_poly.pdbx_strand_id
1 'polypeptide(L)'
;MNKKILIVDDEKEIVDLLEVYLSNDGYSVYKCYNGLEAMKCIKQSQIDLAILDIMLPDIDGFRLCQKIREKFYFPIIMLTAKIEDSDKIMGLTIGADDYITKPFNPLEVVARVKTQLRRYQSYNSPNLSQSEEKDEYDIRGCLLYTSPSPR
;
A
#
# COMPACT_ATOMS: atom_id res chain seq x y z
N MET A 1 -8.06 -17.17 5.98
CA MET A 1 -7.09 -17.16 4.89
C MET A 1 -6.12 -16.02 5.06
N ASN A 2 -4.88 -16.27 4.71
CA ASN A 2 -3.86 -15.24 4.87
C ASN A 2 -3.96 -14.23 3.78
N LYS A 3 -3.87 -12.96 4.15
CA LYS A 3 -3.77 -11.89 3.15
C LYS A 3 -2.38 -11.89 2.56
N LYS A 4 -2.29 -11.54 1.29
CA LYS A 4 -1.05 -11.59 0.53
C LYS A 4 -0.51 -10.19 0.33
N ILE A 5 0.68 -9.96 0.85
CA ILE A 5 1.33 -8.66 0.83
C ILE A 5 2.52 -8.72 -0.13
N LEU A 6 2.53 -7.82 -1.09
CA LEU A 6 3.66 -7.69 -2.01
C LEU A 6 4.58 -6.60 -1.51
N ILE A 7 5.87 -6.88 -1.42
CA ILE A 7 6.86 -5.88 -1.04
C ILE A 7 7.81 -5.68 -2.20
N VAL A 8 7.95 -4.44 -2.65
CA VAL A 8 8.82 -4.10 -3.77
C VAL A 8 9.83 -3.05 -3.32
N ASP A 9 11.09 -3.46 -3.19
CA ASP A 9 12.17 -2.57 -2.76
C ASP A 9 13.48 -3.22 -3.20
N ASP A 10 14.41 -2.45 -3.75
CA ASP A 10 15.66 -3.03 -4.21
C ASP A 10 16.64 -3.28 -3.07
N GLU A 11 16.35 -2.81 -1.87
CA GLU A 11 17.18 -3.08 -0.70
C GLU A 11 16.69 -4.36 -0.03
N LYS A 12 17.45 -5.43 -0.19
CA LYS A 12 17.04 -6.74 0.33
C LYS A 12 16.84 -6.71 1.84
N GLU A 13 17.63 -5.92 2.55
CA GLU A 13 17.54 -5.86 4.00
C GLU A 13 16.18 -5.35 4.44
N ILE A 14 15.64 -4.35 3.74
CA ILE A 14 14.32 -3.81 4.06
C ILE A 14 13.25 -4.86 3.78
N VAL A 15 13.35 -5.52 2.62
CA VAL A 15 12.36 -6.54 2.25
C VAL A 15 12.36 -7.67 3.27
N ASP A 16 13.54 -8.14 3.66
CA ASP A 16 13.64 -9.23 4.63
C ASP A 16 13.11 -8.83 5.99
N LEU A 17 13.41 -7.60 6.41
CA LEU A 17 12.93 -7.09 7.69
C LEU A 17 11.39 -7.05 7.70
N LEU A 18 10.81 -6.51 6.66
CA LEU A 18 9.36 -6.41 6.58
C LEU A 18 8.72 -7.79 6.48
N GLU A 19 9.37 -8.71 5.78
CA GLU A 19 8.86 -10.07 5.69
C GLU A 19 8.74 -10.70 7.06
N VAL A 20 9.76 -10.53 7.91
CA VAL A 20 9.73 -11.12 9.25
C VAL A 20 8.54 -10.59 10.05
N TYR A 21 8.37 -9.27 10.05
CA TYR A 21 7.32 -8.66 10.86
C TYR A 21 5.94 -8.97 10.33
N LEU A 22 5.76 -8.94 9.02
CA LEU A 22 4.46 -9.21 8.42
C LEU A 22 4.10 -10.69 8.53
N SER A 23 5.07 -11.58 8.34
CA SER A 23 4.82 -13.02 8.48
C SER A 23 4.44 -13.36 9.90
N ASN A 24 5.09 -12.73 10.88
CA ASN A 24 4.74 -12.96 12.28
C ASN A 24 3.30 -12.56 12.58
N ASP A 25 2.77 -11.63 11.80
CA ASP A 25 1.41 -11.15 11.99
C ASP A 25 0.39 -11.92 11.14
N GLY A 26 0.82 -12.98 10.49
CA GLY A 26 -0.08 -13.88 9.78
C GLY A 26 -0.25 -13.60 8.30
N TYR A 27 0.52 -12.69 7.72
CA TYR A 27 0.43 -12.39 6.30
C TYR A 27 1.37 -13.26 5.49
N SER A 28 0.97 -13.54 4.25
CA SER A 28 1.85 -14.18 3.28
C SER A 28 2.58 -13.09 2.52
N VAL A 29 3.89 -13.18 2.41
CA VAL A 29 4.70 -12.10 1.83
C VAL A 29 5.30 -12.56 0.51
N TYR A 30 5.19 -11.70 -0.50
CA TYR A 30 5.80 -11.89 -1.81
C TYR A 30 6.86 -10.80 -1.95
N LYS A 31 8.08 -11.19 -2.29
CA LYS A 31 9.22 -10.28 -2.33
C LYS A 31 9.65 -10.02 -3.76
N CYS A 32 9.73 -8.76 -4.13
CA CYS A 32 10.19 -8.33 -5.44
C CYS A 32 11.19 -7.18 -5.27
N TYR A 33 12.13 -7.09 -6.19
CA TYR A 33 13.23 -6.16 -6.04
C TYR A 33 13.25 -5.08 -7.12
N ASN A 34 12.31 -5.15 -8.05
CA ASN A 34 12.18 -4.14 -9.10
C ASN A 34 10.75 -4.16 -9.63
N GLY A 35 10.44 -3.20 -10.50
CA GLY A 35 9.09 -3.06 -11.01
C GLY A 35 8.65 -4.19 -11.93
N LEU A 36 9.57 -4.72 -12.71
CA LEU A 36 9.25 -5.81 -13.63
C LEU A 36 8.82 -7.05 -12.85
N GLU A 37 9.56 -7.41 -11.80
CA GLU A 37 9.19 -8.53 -10.95
C GLU A 37 7.83 -8.30 -10.29
N ALA A 38 7.60 -7.06 -9.85
CA ALA A 38 6.35 -6.72 -9.20
C ALA A 38 5.16 -6.94 -10.13
N MET A 39 5.26 -6.46 -11.36
CA MET A 39 4.17 -6.61 -12.31
C MET A 39 3.91 -8.06 -12.65
N LYS A 40 4.95 -8.87 -12.77
CA LYS A 40 4.77 -10.30 -12.99
C LYS A 40 4.07 -10.95 -11.81
N CYS A 41 4.47 -10.61 -10.60
CA CYS A 41 3.88 -11.17 -9.39
C CYS A 41 2.41 -10.82 -9.30
N ILE A 42 2.06 -9.57 -9.57
CA ILE A 42 0.68 -9.11 -9.49
C ILE A 42 -0.20 -9.86 -10.48
N LYS A 43 0.32 -10.11 -11.68
CA LYS A 43 -0.46 -10.81 -12.70
C LYS A 43 -0.62 -12.29 -12.41
N GLN A 44 0.34 -12.89 -11.72
CA GLN A 44 0.33 -14.32 -11.46
C GLN A 44 -0.29 -14.71 -10.13
N SER A 45 -0.34 -13.78 -9.20
CA SER A 45 -0.81 -14.06 -7.85
C SER A 45 -1.87 -13.05 -7.45
N GLN A 46 -2.72 -13.45 -6.53
CA GLN A 46 -3.74 -12.54 -6.02
C GLN A 46 -3.14 -11.75 -4.87
N ILE A 47 -2.87 -10.49 -5.09
CA ILE A 47 -2.25 -9.62 -4.09
C ILE A 47 -3.35 -8.82 -3.40
N ASP A 48 -3.27 -8.71 -2.08
CA ASP A 48 -4.24 -7.96 -1.29
C ASP A 48 -3.76 -6.56 -0.92
N LEU A 49 -2.45 -6.35 -0.90
CA LEU A 49 -1.86 -5.04 -0.61
C LEU A 49 -0.43 -5.02 -1.11
N ALA A 50 0.02 -3.88 -1.59
CA ALA A 50 1.40 -3.73 -2.04
C ALA A 50 2.10 -2.62 -1.28
N ILE A 51 3.38 -2.85 -0.95
CA ILE A 51 4.27 -1.86 -0.37
C ILE A 51 5.33 -1.59 -1.42
N LEU A 52 5.40 -0.36 -1.92
CA LEU A 52 6.28 -0.01 -3.03
C LEU A 52 7.28 1.06 -2.62
N ASP A 53 8.55 0.83 -2.93
CA ASP A 53 9.56 1.85 -2.80
C ASP A 53 9.45 2.81 -3.99
N ILE A 54 9.64 4.08 -3.75
CA ILE A 54 9.62 5.07 -4.83
C ILE A 54 10.87 4.93 -5.71
N MET A 55 12.01 4.64 -5.09
CA MET A 55 13.29 4.57 -5.81
C MET A 55 13.62 3.15 -6.22
N LEU A 56 13.08 2.70 -7.34
CA LEU A 56 13.37 1.38 -7.88
C LEU A 56 14.35 1.50 -9.05
N PRO A 57 15.10 0.43 -9.36
CA PRO A 57 16.14 0.53 -10.38
C PRO A 57 15.62 0.65 -11.80
N ASP A 58 14.45 0.12 -12.08
CA ASP A 58 13.95 0.05 -13.46
C ASP A 58 12.77 0.97 -13.74
N ILE A 59 12.04 1.38 -12.72
CA ILE A 59 10.87 2.24 -12.91
C ILE A 59 10.65 3.02 -11.62
N ASP A 60 10.23 4.28 -11.77
CA ASP A 60 9.84 5.10 -10.64
C ASP A 60 8.65 4.46 -9.93
N GLY A 61 8.69 4.43 -8.60
CA GLY A 61 7.60 3.83 -7.82
C GLY A 61 6.25 4.45 -8.06
N PHE A 62 6.21 5.77 -8.31
CA PHE A 62 4.95 6.42 -8.65
C PHE A 62 4.39 5.91 -9.97
N ARG A 63 5.25 5.72 -10.96
CA ARG A 63 4.82 5.17 -12.24
C ARG A 63 4.36 3.73 -12.10
N LEU A 64 5.04 2.96 -11.27
CA LEU A 64 4.63 1.59 -11.01
C LEU A 64 3.24 1.58 -10.38
N CYS A 65 3.00 2.46 -9.42
CA CYS A 65 1.69 2.59 -8.80
C CYS A 65 0.62 2.92 -9.83
N GLN A 66 0.93 3.84 -10.73
CA GLN A 66 0.01 4.23 -11.79
C GLN A 66 -0.33 3.05 -12.70
N LYS A 67 0.68 2.27 -13.07
CA LYS A 67 0.45 1.09 -13.90
C LYS A 67 -0.42 0.05 -13.20
N ILE A 68 -0.18 -0.16 -11.91
CA ILE A 68 -0.99 -1.09 -11.13
C ILE A 68 -2.43 -0.62 -11.11
N ARG A 69 -2.65 0.68 -10.91
CA ARG A 69 -4.00 1.23 -10.83
C ARG A 69 -4.79 1.14 -12.11
N GLU A 70 -4.15 0.91 -13.23
CA GLU A 70 -4.88 0.72 -14.47
C GLU A 70 -5.76 -0.52 -14.43
N LYS A 71 -5.40 -1.53 -13.64
CA LYS A 71 -6.12 -2.79 -13.63
C LYS A 71 -6.48 -3.32 -12.25
N PHE A 72 -5.87 -2.78 -11.20
CA PHE A 72 -6.02 -3.34 -9.87
C PHE A 72 -6.37 -2.25 -8.86
N TYR A 73 -7.12 -2.64 -7.81
CA TYR A 73 -7.63 -1.68 -6.83
C TYR A 73 -7.19 -1.96 -5.41
N PHE A 74 -6.33 -2.93 -5.19
CA PHE A 74 -5.87 -3.21 -3.83
C PHE A 74 -5.08 -2.02 -3.27
N PRO A 75 -5.02 -1.87 -1.94
CA PRO A 75 -4.32 -0.72 -1.34
C PRO A 75 -2.83 -0.74 -1.63
N ILE A 76 -2.25 0.44 -1.78
CA ILE A 76 -0.83 0.61 -2.04
C ILE A 76 -0.26 1.57 -1.01
N ILE A 77 0.80 1.15 -0.34
CA ILE A 77 1.56 1.98 0.60
C ILE A 77 2.92 2.28 -0.05
N MET A 78 3.27 3.56 -0.13
CA MET A 78 4.55 3.95 -0.70
C MET A 78 5.59 4.12 0.40
N LEU A 79 6.79 3.59 0.17
CA LEU A 79 7.94 3.82 1.04
C LEU A 79 8.83 4.86 0.38
N THR A 80 9.25 5.86 1.14
CA THR A 80 10.08 6.91 0.57
C THR A 80 11.09 7.40 1.60
N ALA A 81 12.30 7.72 1.12
CA ALA A 81 13.32 8.27 1.99
C ALA A 81 12.96 9.66 2.47
N LYS A 82 12.15 10.37 1.69
CA LYS A 82 11.77 11.73 2.03
C LYS A 82 10.47 12.09 1.33
N ILE A 83 9.53 12.61 2.09
CA ILE A 83 8.26 13.05 1.54
C ILE A 83 8.25 14.56 1.44
N GLU A 84 8.11 15.07 0.23
CA GLU A 84 7.86 16.48 -0.02
C GLU A 84 6.40 16.66 -0.38
N ASP A 85 5.90 17.86 -0.20
CA ASP A 85 4.50 18.11 -0.48
C ASP A 85 4.13 17.76 -1.91
N SER A 86 5.01 18.09 -2.85
CA SER A 86 4.75 17.79 -4.26
C SER A 86 4.68 16.28 -4.51
N ASP A 87 5.53 15.51 -3.82
CA ASP A 87 5.54 14.06 -3.97
C ASP A 87 4.26 13.45 -3.40
N LYS A 88 3.81 13.97 -2.27
CA LYS A 88 2.57 13.50 -1.67
C LYS A 88 1.38 13.75 -2.60
N ILE A 89 1.32 14.94 -3.16
CA ILE A 89 0.23 15.29 -4.06
C ILE A 89 0.25 14.37 -5.28
N MET A 90 1.44 14.16 -5.85
CA MET A 90 1.56 13.28 -7.01
C MET A 90 1.10 11.86 -6.67
N GLY A 91 1.54 11.33 -5.53
CA GLY A 91 1.16 9.98 -5.14
C GLY A 91 -0.33 9.82 -4.93
N LEU A 92 -0.95 10.80 -4.30
CA LEU A 92 -2.40 10.76 -4.10
C LEU A 92 -3.13 10.84 -5.44
N THR A 93 -2.59 11.62 -6.37
CA THR A 93 -3.20 11.74 -7.69
C THR A 93 -3.16 10.43 -8.46
N ILE A 94 -2.10 9.65 -8.31
CA ILE A 94 -1.96 8.39 -9.04
C ILE A 94 -2.49 7.20 -8.28
N GLY A 95 -3.03 7.40 -7.08
CA GLY A 95 -3.78 6.36 -6.41
C GLY A 95 -3.11 5.60 -5.28
N ALA A 96 -2.04 6.14 -4.71
CA ALA A 96 -1.46 5.57 -3.51
C ALA A 96 -2.36 5.85 -2.31
N ASP A 97 -2.44 4.91 -1.39
CA ASP A 97 -3.34 5.01 -0.24
C ASP A 97 -2.64 5.52 1.01
N ASP A 98 -1.34 5.38 1.09
CA ASP A 98 -0.61 5.79 2.28
C ASP A 98 0.87 5.95 1.95
N TYR A 99 1.59 6.63 2.83
CA TYR A 99 3.02 6.85 2.71
C TYR A 99 3.71 6.56 4.02
N ILE A 100 4.89 5.97 3.94
CA ILE A 100 5.73 5.76 5.11
C ILE A 100 7.13 6.25 4.76
N THR A 101 7.69 7.10 5.62
CA THR A 101 9.00 7.69 5.39
C THR A 101 10.08 6.79 5.99
N LYS A 102 11.15 6.57 5.23
CA LYS A 102 12.33 5.88 5.74
C LYS A 102 13.20 6.86 6.51
N PRO A 103 13.84 6.46 7.60
CA PRO A 103 13.73 5.15 8.22
C PRO A 103 12.42 5.00 8.96
N PHE A 104 11.90 3.78 9.00
CA PHE A 104 10.62 3.52 9.62
C PHE A 104 10.74 2.47 10.72
N ASN A 105 9.74 2.44 11.57
CA ASN A 105 9.59 1.37 12.56
C ASN A 105 8.78 0.26 11.89
N PRO A 106 9.30 -0.98 11.82
CA PRO A 106 8.55 -2.06 11.18
C PRO A 106 7.17 -2.26 11.77
N LEU A 107 6.99 -1.98 13.06
CA LEU A 107 5.68 -2.09 13.69
C LEU A 107 4.70 -1.07 13.12
N GLU A 108 5.20 0.10 12.74
CA GLU A 108 4.36 1.09 12.08
C GLU A 108 3.87 0.57 10.73
N VAL A 109 4.74 -0.10 9.99
CA VAL A 109 4.34 -0.65 8.70
C VAL A 109 3.24 -1.70 8.90
N VAL A 110 3.40 -2.59 9.86
CA VAL A 110 2.39 -3.59 10.15
C VAL A 110 1.06 -2.94 10.50
N ALA A 111 1.08 -1.90 11.34
CA ALA A 111 -0.13 -1.20 11.74
C ALA A 111 -0.83 -0.58 10.55
N ARG A 112 -0.07 0.03 9.62
CA ARG A 112 -0.67 0.66 8.45
C ARG A 112 -1.20 -0.36 7.47
N VAL A 113 -0.53 -1.51 7.35
CA VAL A 113 -1.04 -2.61 6.52
C VAL A 113 -2.40 -3.05 7.04
N LYS A 114 -2.52 -3.26 8.34
CA LYS A 114 -3.80 -3.65 8.93
C LYS A 114 -4.88 -2.61 8.66
N THR A 115 -4.55 -1.35 8.84
CA THR A 115 -5.52 -0.27 8.65
C THR A 115 -5.99 -0.21 7.20
N GLN A 116 -5.07 -0.32 6.25
CA GLN A 116 -5.44 -0.23 4.84
C GLN A 116 -6.24 -1.44 4.38
N LEU A 117 -5.89 -2.62 4.87
CA LEU A 117 -6.66 -3.82 4.54
C LEU A 117 -8.08 -3.73 5.10
N ARG A 118 -8.22 -3.20 6.31
CA ARG A 118 -9.54 -3.05 6.91
C ARG A 118 -10.38 -2.05 6.14
N ARG A 119 -9.79 -0.92 5.73
CA ARG A 119 -10.51 0.08 4.94
C ARG A 119 -10.97 -0.50 3.62
N TYR A 120 -10.09 -1.19 2.93
CA TYR A 120 -10.42 -1.75 1.64
C TYR A 120 -11.55 -2.75 1.77
N GLN A 121 -11.51 -3.58 2.79
CA GLN A 121 -12.54 -4.58 3.02
C GLN A 121 -13.88 -3.92 3.36
N SER A 122 -13.86 -2.87 4.16
CA SER A 122 -15.07 -2.16 4.52
C SER A 122 -15.74 -1.55 3.31
N TYR A 123 -14.96 -0.90 2.46
CA TYR A 123 -15.52 -0.27 1.27
C TYR A 123 -16.10 -1.28 0.30
N ASN A 124 -15.56 -2.50 0.28
CA ASN A 124 -15.98 -3.49 -0.69
C ASN A 124 -16.94 -4.53 -0.15
N SER A 125 -17.36 -4.38 1.10
CA SER A 125 -18.30 -5.29 1.72
C SER A 125 -19.66 -4.63 1.78
N PRO A 126 -20.69 -5.17 1.10
CA PRO A 126 -22.02 -4.54 1.12
C PRO A 126 -22.62 -4.44 2.51
N ASN A 127 -22.36 -5.41 3.36
CA ASN A 127 -22.95 -5.41 4.69
C ASN A 127 -22.30 -4.41 5.63
N LEU A 128 -21.02 -4.16 5.45
CA LEU A 128 -20.30 -3.27 6.34
C LEU A 128 -20.33 -1.83 5.89
N SER A 129 -20.49 -1.61 4.60
CA SER A 129 -20.39 -0.26 4.08
C SER A 129 -21.42 0.69 4.67
N GLN A 130 -22.60 0.20 4.98
CA GLN A 130 -23.63 1.07 5.52
C GLN A 130 -23.32 1.58 6.90
N SER A 131 -22.85 0.72 7.77
CA SER A 131 -22.55 1.15 9.12
C SER A 131 -21.24 1.94 9.15
N GLU A 132 -20.33 1.61 8.31
CA GLU A 132 -19.05 2.28 8.28
C GLU A 132 -19.16 3.71 7.84
N GLU A 133 -20.03 3.98 6.93
CA GLU A 133 -20.18 5.32 6.42
C GLU A 133 -20.52 6.32 7.49
N LYS A 134 -21.26 5.90 8.48
CA LYS A 134 -21.65 6.81 9.53
C LYS A 134 -20.50 7.18 10.43
N ASP A 135 -19.58 6.26 10.61
CA ASP A 135 -18.49 6.49 11.54
C ASP A 135 -17.32 7.18 10.90
N GLU A 136 -17.11 6.91 9.64
CA GLU A 136 -15.88 7.27 9.02
C GLU A 136 -15.70 8.67 8.81
N TYR A 137 -16.69 9.18 8.62
CA TYR A 137 -16.41 10.37 8.07
C TYR A 137 -16.18 11.45 9.00
N ASP A 138 -15.49 11.17 9.07
CA ASP A 138 -14.93 11.96 9.39
C ASP A 138 -13.71 12.16 9.02
N ILE A 139 -13.23 11.90 8.63
CA ILE A 139 -12.03 11.97 8.06
C ILE A 139 -11.49 12.58 7.27
N ARG A 140 -11.88 12.76 7.62
CA ARG A 140 -11.19 12.88 6.75
C ARG A 140 -10.60 13.38 6.64
N GLY A 141 -10.95 13.30 7.24
CA GLY A 141 -10.29 13.34 6.62
C GLY A 141 -9.66 13.37 6.64
N CYS A 142 -10.15 13.59 7.08
CA CYS A 142 -9.58 13.29 6.48
C CYS A 142 -9.42 13.29 6.19
N LEU A 143 -9.95 13.40 6.45
CA LEU A 143 -9.95 12.97 5.61
C LEU A 143 -9.74 13.15 5.24
N LEU A 144 -10.19 13.40 5.42
CA LEU A 144 -10.17 13.06 4.56
C LEU A 144 -9.79 13.21 4.26
N TYR A 145 -10.08 13.58 4.40
CA TYR A 145 -9.88 13.13 3.49
C TYR A 145 -9.63 13.07 3.00
N THR A 146 -10.13 13.19 3.16
CA THR A 146 -10.09 12.67 2.25
C THR A 146 -10.17 12.36 1.69
N SER A 147 -10.59 12.35 1.61
CA SER A 147 -10.74 11.70 0.75
C SER A 147 -10.93 11.31 0.28
N PRO A 148 -11.35 11.34 0.10
CA PRO A 148 -11.53 10.74 -0.60
C PRO A 148 -11.50 10.35 -1.07
N SER A 149 -11.66 10.32 -1.06
CA SER A 149 -11.55 9.73 -1.68
C SER A 149 -11.54 9.50 -2.11
N PRO A 150 -11.97 9.57 -2.23
CA PRO A 150 -11.98 9.31 -2.83
C PRO A 150 -11.91 9.13 -3.22
N ARG A 151 -12.10 9.12 -3.53
CA ARG A 151 -12.13 8.79 -3.93
C ARG A 151 -12.35 8.70 -4.48
#